data_0ac603534f361acbca9d7e5cff139598
#
_entry.id   0ac603534f361acbca9d7e5cff139598
#
_cell.length_a   1.000
_cell.length_b   1.000
_cell.length_c   1.000
_cell.angle_alpha   90.00
_cell.angle_beta   90.00
_cell.angle_gamma   90.00
#
_symmetry.space_group_name_H-M   'P 1'
#
loop_
_entity.id
_entity.type
_entity.pdbx_description
1 polymer ?
#
loop_
_entity_poly.entity_id
_entity_poly.type
_entity_poly.pdbx_seq_one_letter_code
_entity_poly.pdbx_strand_id
1 'polypeptide(L)'
;GIIAAVANNGIGGSGVAPRAKILPIQVLDQAGQGDARDVAAGVRFAADNGAKVINLSLGGTTESSSLTQAIQYATDKGALVVAAAGNGGALDKPKWPASLDLTLAVTAVDQSNSATPFDQRGDYIDIAAPGTNIVSTAKGDYVSLSGTSMAAGFVAGAAALLFAAEPRVTNTQVRDILLRTATDIGEPGRDLTFGVGLINMVAALAELQRMFPPIAAPQIAAVGHVSELLVANLESITDVSSVKWFRCDLSGPVVTEIPTDCVAIAKATKRQYLTTQTDARHTIRVGITYTRGGTKQFVISGAAGPFFPIWQVTNTVKPASTTELTKLFNSSSSGSRTYKVVTGTCRVSGVKLIAPSAPSVCRVRMTVATRSPFPKLTVVGDITVL
;
A
#
# COMPACT_ATOMS: atom_id res chain seq x y z
N GLY A 1 -7.31 -6.46 24.25
CA GLY A 1 -7.98 -5.18 23.99
C GLY A 1 -7.05 -4.20 23.31
N ILE A 2 -6.07 -3.61 24.04
CA ILE A 2 -5.21 -2.50 23.56
C ILE A 2 -4.55 -2.82 22.20
N ILE A 3 -3.99 -4.01 22.03
CA ILE A 3 -3.28 -4.39 20.79
C ILE A 3 -4.25 -4.56 19.62
N ALA A 4 -5.32 -5.37 19.79
CA ALA A 4 -6.07 -5.90 18.64
C ALA A 4 -7.59 -6.00 18.86
N ALA A 5 -8.21 -5.16 19.70
CA ALA A 5 -9.67 -5.10 19.72
C ALA A 5 -10.20 -4.73 18.33
N VAL A 6 -11.28 -5.41 17.92
CA VAL A 6 -11.86 -5.26 16.58
C VAL A 6 -12.41 -3.84 16.39
N ALA A 7 -12.00 -3.17 15.33
CA ALA A 7 -12.47 -1.84 14.98
C ALA A 7 -13.78 -1.88 14.18
N ASN A 8 -14.56 -0.81 14.26
CA ASN A 8 -15.76 -0.57 13.44
C ASN A 8 -16.87 -1.61 13.58
N ASN A 9 -16.96 -2.28 14.73
CA ASN A 9 -18.02 -3.25 15.04
C ASN A 9 -19.18 -2.66 15.89
N GLY A 10 -19.10 -1.37 16.23
CA GLY A 10 -20.10 -0.68 17.07
C GLY A 10 -20.04 -1.06 18.56
N ILE A 11 -19.00 -1.74 19.01
CA ILE A 11 -18.85 -2.25 20.39
C ILE A 11 -17.50 -1.79 20.95
N GLY A 12 -17.52 -1.10 22.08
CA GLY A 12 -16.33 -0.70 22.84
C GLY A 12 -15.33 0.13 22.05
N GLY A 13 -14.05 -0.10 22.30
CA GLY A 13 -12.94 0.61 21.64
C GLY A 13 -12.24 -0.23 20.57
N SER A 14 -11.34 0.41 19.83
CA SER A 14 -10.47 -0.24 18.85
C SER A 14 -9.08 -0.51 19.43
N GLY A 15 -8.48 -1.63 19.09
CA GLY A 15 -7.06 -1.87 19.30
C GLY A 15 -6.21 -1.05 18.32
N VAL A 16 -4.92 -0.88 18.66
CA VAL A 16 -3.95 -0.16 17.80
C VAL A 16 -3.79 -0.87 16.45
N ALA A 17 -3.77 -2.21 16.45
CA ALA A 17 -3.67 -3.06 15.26
C ALA A 17 -4.89 -4.00 15.18
N PRO A 18 -6.09 -3.51 14.81
CA PRO A 18 -7.35 -4.25 14.99
C PRO A 18 -7.49 -5.49 14.10
N ARG A 19 -6.61 -5.68 13.13
CA ARG A 19 -6.55 -6.88 12.27
C ARG A 19 -5.38 -7.81 12.61
N ALA A 20 -4.58 -7.48 13.63
CA ALA A 20 -3.52 -8.37 14.09
C ALA A 20 -4.10 -9.65 14.70
N LYS A 21 -3.45 -10.78 14.42
CA LYS A 21 -3.79 -12.06 15.07
C LYS A 21 -3.08 -12.14 16.41
N ILE A 22 -3.78 -12.55 17.44
CA ILE A 22 -3.24 -12.75 18.78
C ILE A 22 -2.97 -14.25 18.99
N LEU A 23 -1.75 -14.57 19.40
CA LEU A 23 -1.35 -15.88 19.91
C LEU A 23 -1.28 -15.78 21.43
N PRO A 24 -2.32 -16.19 22.17
CA PRO A 24 -2.34 -16.13 23.63
C PRO A 24 -1.48 -17.26 24.20
N ILE A 25 -0.58 -16.94 25.13
CA ILE A 25 0.30 -17.89 25.79
C ILE A 25 0.19 -17.66 27.30
N GLN A 26 -0.30 -18.63 28.02
CA GLN A 26 -0.41 -18.55 29.48
C GLN A 26 0.92 -18.96 30.12
N VAL A 27 1.57 -18.02 30.82
CA VAL A 27 2.82 -18.20 31.51
C VAL A 27 2.74 -17.77 32.99
N LEU A 28 1.58 -17.27 33.42
CA LEU A 28 1.29 -16.86 34.78
C LEU A 28 0.04 -17.59 35.28
N ASP A 29 0.00 -17.84 36.58
CA ASP A 29 -1.19 -18.43 37.25
C ASP A 29 -2.30 -17.37 37.47
N GLN A 30 -3.36 -17.78 38.18
CA GLN A 30 -4.49 -16.88 38.48
C GLN A 30 -4.15 -15.73 39.42
N ALA A 31 -3.05 -15.84 40.19
CA ALA A 31 -2.54 -14.78 41.06
C ALA A 31 -1.58 -13.83 40.33
N GLY A 32 -1.35 -14.07 39.02
CA GLY A 32 -0.39 -13.28 38.23
C GLY A 32 1.08 -13.62 38.55
N GLN A 33 1.34 -14.80 39.10
CA GLN A 33 2.69 -15.26 39.42
C GLN A 33 3.14 -16.32 38.41
N GLY A 34 4.45 -16.36 38.11
CA GLY A 34 5.01 -17.35 37.20
C GLY A 34 6.53 -17.48 37.35
N ASP A 35 7.05 -18.61 36.89
CA ASP A 35 8.49 -18.87 36.87
C ASP A 35 9.10 -18.32 35.58
N ALA A 36 10.29 -17.76 35.66
CA ALA A 36 11.00 -17.22 34.51
C ALA A 36 11.29 -18.27 33.42
N ARG A 37 11.35 -19.58 33.77
CA ARG A 37 11.50 -20.68 32.83
C ARG A 37 10.21 -20.91 32.02
N ASP A 38 9.04 -20.74 32.63
CA ASP A 38 7.76 -20.84 31.94
C ASP A 38 7.57 -19.68 30.97
N VAL A 39 7.96 -18.45 31.39
CA VAL A 39 8.00 -17.29 30.49
C VAL A 39 8.98 -17.53 29.32
N ALA A 40 10.17 -18.08 29.59
CA ALA A 40 11.14 -18.41 28.55
C ALA A 40 10.60 -19.47 27.56
N ALA A 41 9.91 -20.49 28.05
CA ALA A 41 9.24 -21.49 27.20
C ALA A 41 8.15 -20.83 26.31
N GLY A 42 7.35 -19.93 26.90
CA GLY A 42 6.33 -19.17 26.19
C GLY A 42 6.91 -18.26 25.09
N VAL A 43 8.03 -17.58 25.36
CA VAL A 43 8.74 -16.74 24.37
C VAL A 43 9.26 -17.58 23.22
N ARG A 44 9.88 -18.74 23.48
CA ARG A 44 10.33 -19.68 22.42
C ARG A 44 9.15 -20.18 21.59
N PHE A 45 8.06 -20.60 22.25
CA PHE A 45 6.86 -21.07 21.59
C PHE A 45 6.29 -19.98 20.66
N ALA A 46 6.22 -18.71 21.10
CA ALA A 46 5.77 -17.59 20.27
C ALA A 46 6.64 -17.44 19.02
N ALA A 47 7.95 -17.46 19.20
CA ALA A 47 8.92 -17.32 18.09
C ALA A 47 8.82 -18.47 17.08
N ASP A 48 8.67 -19.72 17.56
CA ASP A 48 8.52 -20.90 16.70
C ASP A 48 7.20 -20.92 15.92
N ASN A 49 6.16 -20.27 16.46
CA ASN A 49 4.89 -20.07 15.76
C ASN A 49 4.82 -18.76 14.94
N GLY A 50 5.96 -18.12 14.69
CA GLY A 50 6.08 -17.00 13.77
C GLY A 50 5.54 -15.66 14.29
N ALA A 51 5.41 -15.49 15.60
CA ALA A 51 5.05 -14.20 16.18
C ALA A 51 6.08 -13.13 15.79
N LYS A 52 5.63 -12.02 15.20
CA LYS A 52 6.48 -10.88 14.85
C LYS A 52 6.71 -9.93 16.00
N VAL A 53 5.78 -9.90 16.95
CA VAL A 53 5.86 -9.08 18.17
C VAL A 53 5.51 -9.97 19.36
N ILE A 54 6.33 -9.92 20.41
CA ILE A 54 6.09 -10.63 21.67
C ILE A 54 5.95 -9.56 22.75
N ASN A 55 4.76 -9.45 23.34
CA ASN A 55 4.46 -8.48 24.38
C ASN A 55 4.58 -9.12 25.77
N LEU A 56 5.47 -8.59 26.59
CA LEU A 56 5.71 -9.04 27.96
C LEU A 56 5.28 -7.94 28.96
N SER A 57 3.97 -7.87 29.24
CA SER A 57 3.42 -6.98 30.27
C SER A 57 3.61 -7.57 31.68
N LEU A 58 4.80 -8.07 31.93
CA LEU A 58 5.21 -8.73 33.18
C LEU A 58 6.69 -8.43 33.45
N GLY A 59 7.14 -8.69 34.69
CA GLY A 59 8.53 -8.53 35.03
C GLY A 59 8.85 -8.97 36.44
N GLY A 60 10.13 -9.24 36.70
CA GLY A 60 10.69 -9.62 37.99
C GLY A 60 11.91 -8.75 38.34
N THR A 61 12.40 -8.90 39.57
CA THR A 61 13.56 -8.13 40.11
C THR A 61 14.90 -8.83 39.87
N THR A 62 14.87 -10.05 39.33
CA THR A 62 16.07 -10.88 39.15
C THR A 62 16.19 -11.28 37.67
N GLU A 63 17.39 -11.13 37.15
CA GLU A 63 17.70 -11.62 35.80
C GLU A 63 17.63 -13.15 35.76
N SER A 64 17.12 -13.66 34.65
CA SER A 64 17.07 -15.12 34.37
C SER A 64 17.79 -15.42 33.06
N SER A 65 18.87 -16.18 33.14
CA SER A 65 19.63 -16.60 31.97
C SER A 65 18.79 -17.38 30.94
N SER A 66 17.82 -18.18 31.42
CA SER A 66 16.90 -18.91 30.53
C SER A 66 15.97 -17.96 29.77
N LEU A 67 15.49 -16.89 30.41
CA LEU A 67 14.66 -15.89 29.77
C LEU A 67 15.48 -15.04 28.81
N THR A 68 16.68 -14.60 29.19
CA THR A 68 17.61 -13.87 28.30
C THR A 68 17.90 -14.67 27.02
N GLN A 69 18.21 -15.97 27.15
CA GLN A 69 18.45 -16.85 26.00
C GLN A 69 17.18 -17.05 25.12
N ALA A 70 16.00 -17.11 25.72
CA ALA A 70 14.76 -17.22 24.98
C ALA A 70 14.44 -15.95 24.19
N ILE A 71 14.70 -14.77 24.77
CA ILE A 71 14.55 -13.47 24.11
C ILE A 71 15.55 -13.32 22.97
N GLN A 72 16.82 -13.69 23.18
CA GLN A 72 17.81 -13.72 22.08
C GLN A 72 17.33 -14.64 20.94
N TYR A 73 16.89 -15.85 21.24
CA TYR A 73 16.35 -16.77 20.26
C TYR A 73 15.17 -16.17 19.47
N ALA A 74 14.22 -15.51 20.14
CA ALA A 74 13.08 -14.85 19.50
C ALA A 74 13.54 -13.69 18.60
N THR A 75 14.51 -12.91 19.05
CA THR A 75 15.12 -11.82 18.26
C THR A 75 15.80 -12.34 17.00
N ASP A 76 16.55 -13.44 17.10
CA ASP A 76 17.23 -14.09 15.97
C ASP A 76 16.20 -14.68 14.96
N LYS A 77 15.04 -15.09 15.43
CA LYS A 77 13.88 -15.50 14.60
C LYS A 77 13.13 -14.32 13.96
N GLY A 78 13.52 -13.09 14.24
CA GLY A 78 12.94 -11.87 13.69
C GLY A 78 11.73 -11.33 14.44
N ALA A 79 11.51 -11.75 15.69
CA ALA A 79 10.50 -11.16 16.58
C ALA A 79 11.06 -9.93 17.30
N LEU A 80 10.22 -8.90 17.49
CA LEU A 80 10.48 -7.79 18.40
C LEU A 80 9.85 -8.10 19.76
N VAL A 81 10.66 -8.07 20.82
CA VAL A 81 10.18 -8.26 22.19
C VAL A 81 9.96 -6.90 22.84
N VAL A 82 8.73 -6.63 23.27
CA VAL A 82 8.29 -5.41 23.95
C VAL A 82 8.01 -5.74 25.40
N ALA A 83 8.60 -4.99 26.34
CA ALA A 83 8.47 -5.27 27.76
C ALA A 83 8.03 -4.02 28.56
N ALA A 84 7.16 -4.23 29.54
CA ALA A 84 6.76 -3.20 30.47
C ALA A 84 7.92 -2.86 31.42
N ALA A 85 8.24 -1.56 31.57
CA ALA A 85 9.38 -1.08 32.36
C ALA A 85 9.24 -1.40 33.85
N GLY A 86 8.02 -1.41 34.40
CA GLY A 86 7.68 -1.68 35.78
C GLY A 86 6.91 -0.53 36.43
N ASN A 87 6.27 -0.82 37.57
CA ASN A 87 5.35 0.09 38.25
C ASN A 87 5.71 0.33 39.73
N GLY A 88 6.97 0.21 40.09
CA GLY A 88 7.45 0.38 41.46
C GLY A 88 7.81 1.82 41.84
N GLY A 89 7.66 2.77 40.93
CA GLY A 89 8.04 4.16 41.09
C GLY A 89 9.52 4.45 40.79
N ALA A 90 9.87 5.72 40.78
CA ALA A 90 11.15 6.22 40.28
C ALA A 90 12.42 5.65 40.96
N LEU A 91 12.30 5.16 42.17
CA LEU A 91 13.43 4.66 42.98
C LEU A 91 13.48 3.12 43.03
N ASP A 92 12.54 2.43 42.39
CA ASP A 92 12.54 0.97 42.39
C ASP A 92 13.61 0.42 41.44
N LYS A 93 14.03 -0.82 41.70
CA LYS A 93 15.06 -1.49 40.89
C LYS A 93 14.55 -1.81 39.49
N PRO A 94 15.42 -1.73 38.46
CA PRO A 94 15.08 -2.16 37.13
C PRO A 94 14.42 -3.54 37.07
N LYS A 95 13.44 -3.71 36.18
CA LYS A 95 12.71 -4.98 36.01
C LYS A 95 13.26 -5.75 34.80
N TRP A 96 13.34 -7.05 34.99
CA TRP A 96 13.65 -7.99 33.94
C TRP A 96 12.35 -8.60 33.38
N PRO A 97 12.18 -8.71 32.04
CA PRO A 97 13.21 -8.56 31.01
C PRO A 97 13.37 -7.14 30.45
N ALA A 98 12.64 -6.14 30.91
CA ALA A 98 12.72 -4.78 30.34
C ALA A 98 14.15 -4.20 30.34
N SER A 99 14.98 -4.57 31.32
CA SER A 99 16.37 -4.12 31.41
C SER A 99 17.37 -4.83 30.49
N LEU A 100 16.87 -5.73 29.59
CA LEU A 100 17.71 -6.35 28.58
C LEU A 100 17.77 -5.46 27.33
N ASP A 101 18.96 -5.21 26.79
CA ASP A 101 19.15 -4.45 25.53
C ASP A 101 18.38 -5.05 24.34
N LEU A 102 18.05 -6.35 24.45
CA LEU A 102 17.30 -7.10 23.43
C LEU A 102 15.79 -6.80 23.44
N THR A 103 15.29 -6.15 24.50
CA THR A 103 13.88 -5.78 24.60
C THR A 103 13.67 -4.32 24.27
N LEU A 104 12.46 -3.97 23.91
CA LEU A 104 12.00 -2.58 23.82
C LEU A 104 11.27 -2.25 25.13
N ALA A 105 11.94 -1.55 26.03
CA ALA A 105 11.42 -1.20 27.36
C ALA A 105 10.47 -0.01 27.29
N VAL A 106 9.24 -0.20 27.72
CA VAL A 106 8.17 0.80 27.60
C VAL A 106 7.75 1.33 28.95
N THR A 107 7.86 2.66 29.14
CA THR A 107 7.31 3.41 30.26
C THR A 107 5.92 3.99 29.93
N ALA A 108 5.22 4.49 30.94
CA ALA A 108 3.88 5.03 30.82
C ALA A 108 3.85 6.55 30.87
N VAL A 109 2.89 7.16 30.19
CA VAL A 109 2.52 8.57 30.37
C VAL A 109 1.02 8.69 30.66
N ASP A 110 0.66 9.80 31.30
CA ASP A 110 -0.73 10.21 31.48
C ASP A 110 -1.28 10.95 30.24
N GLN A 111 -2.53 11.43 30.34
CA GLN A 111 -3.21 12.18 29.25
C GLN A 111 -2.54 13.52 28.92
N SER A 112 -1.70 14.05 29.83
CA SER A 112 -0.93 15.28 29.64
C SER A 112 0.49 15.01 29.11
N ASN A 113 0.79 13.77 28.75
CA ASN A 113 2.12 13.27 28.38
C ASN A 113 3.16 13.44 29.50
N SER A 114 2.71 13.45 30.74
CA SER A 114 3.54 13.58 31.94
C SER A 114 3.85 12.22 32.56
N ALA A 115 4.97 12.14 33.29
CA ALA A 115 5.36 10.95 34.02
C ALA A 115 4.35 10.64 35.14
N THR A 116 4.13 9.35 35.37
CA THR A 116 3.20 8.88 36.40
C THR A 116 3.96 8.59 37.74
N PRO A 117 3.27 8.61 38.88
CA PRO A 117 3.92 8.30 40.14
C PRO A 117 4.46 6.87 40.26
N PHE A 118 3.95 5.94 39.44
CA PHE A 118 4.37 4.55 39.46
C PHE A 118 5.50 4.23 38.49
N ASP A 119 5.87 5.15 37.58
CA ASP A 119 6.90 4.88 36.57
C ASP A 119 8.26 4.61 37.21
N GLN A 120 8.89 3.54 36.78
CA GLN A 120 10.31 3.33 37.06
C GLN A 120 11.17 4.16 36.11
N ARG A 121 12.36 4.53 36.56
CA ARG A 121 13.31 5.33 35.80
C ARG A 121 14.65 4.62 35.68
N GLY A 122 15.34 4.87 34.60
CA GLY A 122 16.65 4.28 34.34
C GLY A 122 17.07 4.40 32.90
N ASP A 123 18.32 4.15 32.64
CA ASP A 123 18.95 4.17 31.32
C ASP A 123 18.38 3.08 30.37
N TYR A 124 17.79 2.04 30.97
CA TYR A 124 17.13 0.95 30.23
C TYR A 124 15.79 1.35 29.61
N ILE A 125 15.19 2.48 29.99
CA ILE A 125 13.93 2.95 29.41
C ILE A 125 14.16 3.34 27.94
N ASP A 126 13.39 2.75 27.04
CA ASP A 126 13.53 3.03 25.61
C ASP A 126 12.55 4.07 25.09
N ILE A 127 11.25 3.91 25.41
CA ILE A 127 10.18 4.70 24.82
C ILE A 127 8.98 4.81 25.77
N ALA A 128 8.24 5.89 25.66
CA ALA A 128 7.01 6.14 26.42
C ALA A 128 5.75 5.92 25.56
N ALA A 129 4.67 5.46 26.17
CA ALA A 129 3.35 5.36 25.54
C ALA A 129 2.23 5.62 26.59
N PRO A 130 0.97 5.90 26.15
CA PRO A 130 -0.15 6.07 27.06
C PRO A 130 -0.32 4.86 27.99
N GLY A 131 -0.36 5.09 29.31
CA GLY A 131 -0.46 4.01 30.28
C GLY A 131 -1.33 4.33 31.50
N THR A 132 -2.05 5.45 31.52
CA THR A 132 -2.90 5.86 32.65
C THR A 132 -4.37 5.89 32.23
N ASN A 133 -5.23 5.27 33.05
CA ASN A 133 -6.67 5.20 32.84
C ASN A 133 -7.05 4.61 31.48
N ILE A 134 -6.35 3.58 31.05
CA ILE A 134 -6.56 2.92 29.76
C ILE A 134 -7.76 1.98 29.86
N VAL A 135 -8.82 2.32 29.14
CA VAL A 135 -10.01 1.47 29.03
C VAL A 135 -9.75 0.40 27.97
N SER A 136 -9.92 -0.85 28.36
CA SER A 136 -9.72 -1.99 27.46
C SER A 136 -10.59 -3.17 27.84
N THR A 137 -10.67 -4.16 26.95
CA THR A 137 -11.44 -5.39 27.17
C THR A 137 -10.87 -6.20 28.35
N ALA A 138 -11.77 -6.68 29.18
CA ALA A 138 -11.50 -7.64 30.25
C ALA A 138 -12.49 -8.81 30.14
N LYS A 139 -12.40 -9.80 31.04
CA LYS A 139 -13.29 -10.96 31.04
C LYS A 139 -14.75 -10.51 31.23
N GLY A 140 -15.50 -10.52 30.14
CA GLY A 140 -16.94 -10.22 30.13
C GLY A 140 -17.32 -8.73 30.09
N ASP A 141 -16.35 -7.78 30.14
CA ASP A 141 -16.63 -6.35 30.18
C ASP A 141 -15.40 -5.50 29.77
N TYR A 142 -15.42 -4.23 30.09
CA TYR A 142 -14.33 -3.28 29.98
C TYR A 142 -13.86 -2.83 31.36
N VAL A 143 -12.56 -2.64 31.50
CA VAL A 143 -11.95 -2.09 32.72
C VAL A 143 -11.00 -0.95 32.35
N SER A 144 -10.87 0.00 33.28
CA SER A 144 -9.84 1.06 33.20
C SER A 144 -8.69 0.66 34.10
N LEU A 145 -7.49 0.53 33.54
CA LEU A 145 -6.27 0.19 34.26
C LEU A 145 -5.15 1.19 33.94
N SER A 146 -4.20 1.30 34.89
CA SER A 146 -3.01 2.12 34.72
C SER A 146 -1.76 1.26 34.95
N GLY A 147 -0.72 1.50 34.17
CA GLY A 147 0.56 0.81 34.29
C GLY A 147 1.35 0.76 32.98
N THR A 148 2.65 0.52 33.10
CA THR A 148 3.55 0.28 31.96
C THR A 148 3.13 -0.96 31.16
N SER A 149 2.35 -1.88 31.75
CA SER A 149 1.73 -2.99 31.06
C SER A 149 0.77 -2.56 29.95
N MET A 150 0.01 -1.46 30.17
CA MET A 150 -0.90 -0.88 29.18
C MET A 150 -0.10 -0.18 28.07
N ALA A 151 0.91 0.59 28.46
CA ALA A 151 1.82 1.28 27.54
C ALA A 151 2.55 0.30 26.62
N ALA A 152 3.05 -0.83 27.14
CA ALA A 152 3.67 -1.88 26.34
C ALA A 152 2.70 -2.43 25.27
N GLY A 153 1.42 -2.56 25.58
CA GLY A 153 0.39 -2.96 24.62
C GLY A 153 0.22 -1.99 23.45
N PHE A 154 0.33 -0.67 23.68
CA PHE A 154 0.30 0.34 22.61
C PHE A 154 1.51 0.19 21.69
N VAL A 155 2.73 0.06 22.24
CA VAL A 155 3.96 -0.10 21.47
C VAL A 155 3.97 -1.43 20.70
N ALA A 156 3.48 -2.52 21.29
CA ALA A 156 3.35 -3.80 20.61
C ALA A 156 2.36 -3.75 19.44
N GLY A 157 1.24 -3.05 19.62
CA GLY A 157 0.28 -2.80 18.52
C GLY A 157 0.89 -1.95 17.40
N ALA A 158 1.63 -0.91 17.76
CA ALA A 158 2.36 -0.06 16.81
C ALA A 158 3.40 -0.85 16.00
N ALA A 159 4.19 -1.67 16.66
CA ALA A 159 5.14 -2.57 15.98
C ALA A 159 4.43 -3.53 15.01
N ALA A 160 3.29 -4.10 15.42
CA ALA A 160 2.50 -4.98 14.57
C ALA A 160 1.98 -4.27 13.31
N LEU A 161 1.59 -2.98 13.41
CA LEU A 161 1.21 -2.18 12.23
C LEU A 161 2.37 -1.96 11.27
N LEU A 162 3.59 -1.68 11.78
CA LEU A 162 4.78 -1.51 10.93
C LEU A 162 5.13 -2.79 10.18
N PHE A 163 5.11 -3.96 10.86
CA PHE A 163 5.31 -5.26 10.20
C PHE A 163 4.23 -5.58 9.16
N ALA A 164 2.98 -5.18 9.43
CA ALA A 164 1.89 -5.39 8.49
C ALA A 164 1.97 -4.46 7.26
N ALA A 165 2.43 -3.22 7.46
CA ALA A 165 2.57 -2.24 6.38
C ALA A 165 3.72 -2.58 5.43
N GLU A 166 4.81 -3.18 5.95
CA GLU A 166 5.98 -3.57 5.15
C GLU A 166 6.52 -4.95 5.58
N PRO A 167 6.14 -6.03 4.88
CA PRO A 167 6.59 -7.38 5.24
C PRO A 167 8.10 -7.64 5.17
N ARG A 168 8.88 -6.76 4.53
CA ARG A 168 10.34 -6.86 4.44
C ARG A 168 11.07 -6.23 5.62
N VAL A 169 10.36 -5.43 6.43
CA VAL A 169 10.98 -4.75 7.57
C VAL A 169 11.45 -5.78 8.60
N THR A 170 12.65 -5.60 9.13
CA THR A 170 13.20 -6.45 10.19
C THR A 170 12.78 -5.95 11.57
N ASN A 171 12.87 -6.82 12.59
CA ASN A 171 12.61 -6.42 13.98
C ASN A 171 13.52 -5.26 14.43
N THR A 172 14.79 -5.30 14.06
CA THR A 172 15.73 -4.20 14.35
C THR A 172 15.28 -2.90 13.69
N GLN A 173 14.88 -2.94 12.41
CA GLN A 173 14.38 -1.76 11.72
C GLN A 173 13.08 -1.22 12.34
N VAL A 174 12.16 -2.09 12.77
CA VAL A 174 10.94 -1.66 13.48
C VAL A 174 11.31 -0.97 14.80
N ARG A 175 12.21 -1.56 15.60
CA ARG A 175 12.73 -0.93 16.84
C ARG A 175 13.32 0.45 16.52
N ASP A 176 14.22 0.53 15.55
CA ASP A 176 14.90 1.77 15.17
C ASP A 176 13.92 2.85 14.68
N ILE A 177 12.92 2.47 13.88
CA ILE A 177 11.87 3.39 13.43
C ILE A 177 11.11 3.96 14.64
N LEU A 178 10.62 3.10 15.53
CA LEU A 178 9.87 3.54 16.72
C LEU A 178 10.69 4.49 17.59
N LEU A 179 11.97 4.19 17.81
CA LEU A 179 12.85 5.02 18.65
C LEU A 179 13.20 6.36 17.99
N ARG A 180 13.57 6.35 16.71
CA ARG A 180 13.98 7.58 16.00
C ARG A 180 12.85 8.54 15.70
N THR A 181 11.62 8.06 15.65
CA THR A 181 10.45 8.86 15.31
C THR A 181 9.59 9.24 16.51
N ALA A 182 9.99 8.84 17.70
CA ALA A 182 9.34 9.26 18.93
C ALA A 182 9.35 10.79 19.06
N THR A 183 8.31 11.33 19.66
CA THR A 183 8.25 12.76 20.00
C THR A 183 9.00 12.98 21.31
N ASP A 184 10.06 13.76 21.27
CA ASP A 184 10.83 14.10 22.46
C ASP A 184 9.95 14.82 23.49
N ILE A 185 9.94 14.30 24.70
CA ILE A 185 9.21 14.85 25.87
C ILE A 185 10.09 14.74 27.11
N GLY A 186 9.91 15.65 28.07
CA GLY A 186 10.75 15.73 29.24
C GLY A 186 12.02 16.55 29.02
N GLU A 187 13.16 16.09 29.51
CA GLU A 187 14.45 16.72 29.24
C GLU A 187 14.85 16.47 27.77
N PRO A 188 15.46 17.44 27.08
CA PRO A 188 15.80 17.30 25.68
C PRO A 188 16.72 16.10 25.39
N GLY A 189 16.33 15.28 24.43
CA GLY A 189 17.00 14.05 24.02
C GLY A 189 16.59 12.85 24.87
N ARG A 190 17.44 11.79 24.89
CA ARG A 190 17.14 10.60 25.70
C ARG A 190 17.31 10.91 27.19
N ASP A 191 16.27 10.65 27.95
CA ASP A 191 16.28 10.82 29.42
C ASP A 191 15.92 9.53 30.18
N LEU A 192 16.10 9.52 31.49
CA LEU A 192 15.88 8.35 32.36
C LEU A 192 14.38 8.07 32.62
N THR A 193 13.49 8.99 32.27
CA THR A 193 12.05 8.91 32.54
C THR A 193 11.27 8.40 31.32
N PHE A 194 11.56 8.99 30.18
CA PHE A 194 10.79 8.75 28.95
C PHE A 194 11.57 8.03 27.83
N GLY A 195 12.85 7.70 28.09
CA GLY A 195 13.75 7.17 27.08
C GLY A 195 13.96 8.18 25.96
N VAL A 196 13.62 7.83 24.73
CA VAL A 196 13.68 8.76 23.58
C VAL A 196 12.40 9.59 23.39
N GLY A 197 11.40 9.42 24.26
CA GLY A 197 10.16 10.18 24.23
C GLY A 197 8.91 9.35 23.91
N LEU A 198 7.82 10.03 23.59
CA LEU A 198 6.49 9.47 23.34
C LEU A 198 6.40 8.84 21.94
N ILE A 199 5.84 7.65 21.86
CA ILE A 199 5.59 6.97 20.58
C ILE A 199 4.80 7.85 19.61
N ASN A 200 5.24 7.91 18.34
CA ASN A 200 4.59 8.68 17.27
C ASN A 200 4.37 7.82 16.03
N MET A 201 3.15 7.25 15.91
CA MET A 201 2.83 6.36 14.81
C MET A 201 2.74 7.04 13.45
N VAL A 202 2.39 8.32 13.41
CA VAL A 202 2.34 9.07 12.13
C VAL A 202 3.77 9.21 11.58
N ALA A 203 4.71 9.64 12.42
CA ALA A 203 6.11 9.75 12.03
C ALA A 203 6.73 8.38 11.73
N ALA A 204 6.39 7.33 12.50
CA ALA A 204 6.89 5.98 12.28
C ALA A 204 6.44 5.39 10.92
N LEU A 205 5.18 5.58 10.54
CA LEU A 205 4.69 5.17 9.23
C LEU A 205 5.30 5.97 8.09
N ALA A 206 5.50 7.28 8.26
CA ALA A 206 6.16 8.11 7.26
C ALA A 206 7.62 7.67 7.05
N GLU A 207 8.35 7.37 8.14
CA GLU A 207 9.72 6.87 8.05
C GLU A 207 9.77 5.48 7.39
N LEU A 208 8.84 4.58 7.73
CA LEU A 208 8.73 3.29 7.06
C LEU A 208 8.52 3.45 5.55
N GLN A 209 7.63 4.36 5.12
CA GLN A 209 7.39 4.65 3.70
C GLN A 209 8.62 5.27 3.04
N ARG A 210 9.38 6.12 3.74
CA ARG A 210 10.64 6.68 3.25
C ARG A 210 11.69 5.59 3.03
N MET A 211 11.82 4.64 3.96
CA MET A 211 12.76 3.51 3.85
C MET A 211 12.33 2.49 2.79
N PHE A 212 11.04 2.31 2.62
CA PHE A 212 10.42 1.37 1.70
C PHE A 212 9.38 2.08 0.83
N PRO A 213 9.81 2.93 -0.11
CA PRO A 213 8.86 3.69 -0.93
C PRO A 213 7.91 2.75 -1.67
N PRO A 214 6.64 3.16 -1.83
CA PRO A 214 5.68 2.41 -2.63
C PRO A 214 6.23 2.15 -4.04
N ILE A 215 5.98 0.97 -4.57
CA ILE A 215 6.29 0.68 -5.97
C ILE A 215 5.34 1.51 -6.83
N ALA A 216 5.90 2.31 -7.73
CA ALA A 216 5.11 3.03 -8.70
C ALA A 216 4.27 2.06 -9.54
N ALA A 217 3.00 2.38 -9.73
CA ALA A 217 2.15 1.56 -10.58
C ALA A 217 2.69 1.53 -12.01
N PRO A 218 2.50 0.42 -12.76
CA PRO A 218 2.95 0.33 -14.12
C PRO A 218 2.30 1.44 -14.97
N GLN A 219 3.09 2.04 -15.84
CA GLN A 219 2.62 3.04 -16.79
C GLN A 219 2.40 2.40 -18.14
N ILE A 220 1.43 2.90 -18.90
CA ILE A 220 1.17 2.48 -20.27
C ILE A 220 1.46 3.68 -21.18
N ALA A 221 2.42 3.52 -22.06
CA ALA A 221 2.58 4.46 -23.15
C ALA A 221 1.56 4.13 -24.26
N ALA A 222 0.69 5.08 -24.59
CA ALA A 222 -0.36 4.90 -25.58
C ALA A 222 -0.75 6.21 -26.27
N VAL A 223 -1.10 6.16 -27.52
CA VAL A 223 -1.58 7.31 -28.33
C VAL A 223 -3.11 7.25 -28.56
N GLY A 224 -3.75 6.14 -28.27
CA GLY A 224 -5.21 5.98 -28.27
C GLY A 224 -5.82 5.42 -29.55
N HIS A 225 -5.09 4.65 -30.35
CA HIS A 225 -5.60 3.97 -31.55
C HIS A 225 -5.63 2.45 -31.38
N VAL A 226 -6.55 1.75 -32.05
CA VAL A 226 -6.46 0.29 -32.19
C VAL A 226 -5.28 -0.08 -33.10
N SER A 227 -4.82 -1.32 -32.96
CA SER A 227 -3.58 -1.81 -33.58
C SER A 227 -2.31 -1.08 -33.05
N GLU A 228 -2.42 -0.46 -31.88
CA GLU A 228 -1.30 0.14 -31.18
C GLU A 228 -0.66 -0.89 -30.25
N LEU A 229 0.66 -0.93 -30.24
CA LEU A 229 1.42 -1.75 -29.30
C LEU A 229 1.56 -1.02 -27.99
N LEU A 230 0.83 -1.47 -26.98
CA LEU A 230 0.95 -0.98 -25.61
C LEU A 230 2.10 -1.68 -24.89
N VAL A 231 2.91 -0.92 -24.18
CA VAL A 231 4.02 -1.46 -23.39
C VAL A 231 3.83 -1.09 -21.93
N ALA A 232 3.83 -2.10 -21.06
CA ALA A 232 3.85 -1.90 -19.62
C ALA A 232 5.27 -1.51 -19.17
N ASN A 233 5.45 -0.28 -18.71
CA ASN A 233 6.68 0.13 -18.06
C ASN A 233 6.71 -0.39 -16.63
N LEU A 234 7.70 -1.24 -16.31
CA LEU A 234 7.88 -1.93 -15.05
C LEU A 234 9.20 -1.59 -14.36
N GLU A 235 9.84 -0.48 -14.70
CA GLU A 235 11.20 -0.13 -14.25
C GLU A 235 11.42 -0.22 -12.74
N SER A 236 10.39 0.07 -11.96
CA SER A 236 10.43 0.02 -10.49
C SER A 236 9.91 -1.29 -9.89
N ILE A 237 9.47 -2.26 -10.70
CA ILE A 237 8.83 -3.48 -10.22
C ILE A 237 9.72 -4.68 -10.53
N THR A 238 10.31 -5.26 -9.48
CA THR A 238 11.05 -6.53 -9.54
C THR A 238 10.15 -7.70 -9.15
N ASP A 239 10.59 -8.94 -9.37
CA ASP A 239 9.91 -10.17 -8.96
C ASP A 239 8.47 -10.29 -9.45
N VAL A 240 8.23 -9.85 -10.69
CA VAL A 240 6.93 -9.95 -11.35
C VAL A 240 6.60 -11.42 -11.62
N SER A 241 5.54 -11.91 -11.00
CA SER A 241 5.06 -13.29 -11.17
C SER A 241 3.96 -13.42 -12.24
N SER A 242 3.20 -12.36 -12.50
CA SER A 242 2.24 -12.34 -13.61
C SER A 242 1.95 -10.94 -14.12
N VAL A 243 1.63 -10.87 -15.41
CA VAL A 243 1.11 -9.68 -16.10
C VAL A 243 -0.25 -10.05 -16.69
N LYS A 244 -1.25 -9.19 -16.53
CA LYS A 244 -2.58 -9.36 -17.15
C LYS A 244 -3.07 -8.02 -17.67
N TRP A 245 -3.64 -8.00 -18.86
CA TRP A 245 -4.28 -6.83 -19.44
C TRP A 245 -5.78 -6.90 -19.25
N PHE A 246 -6.39 -5.74 -19.04
CA PHE A 246 -7.82 -5.60 -18.77
C PHE A 246 -8.41 -4.59 -19.73
N ARG A 247 -9.63 -4.87 -20.17
CA ARG A 247 -10.50 -3.93 -20.88
C ARG A 247 -11.50 -3.38 -19.90
N CYS A 248 -11.60 -2.06 -19.82
CA CYS A 248 -12.43 -1.35 -18.84
C CYS A 248 -13.33 -0.34 -19.58
N ASP A 249 -14.53 -0.08 -19.08
CA ASP A 249 -15.46 0.85 -19.71
C ASP A 249 -15.15 2.30 -19.40
N LEU A 250 -14.57 2.60 -18.23
CA LEU A 250 -14.29 3.95 -17.76
C LEU A 250 -12.79 4.16 -17.51
N SER A 251 -12.35 5.43 -17.62
CA SER A 251 -11.04 5.85 -17.16
C SER A 251 -11.09 6.10 -15.65
N GLY A 252 -10.12 5.61 -14.91
CA GLY A 252 -10.05 5.80 -13.47
C GLY A 252 -8.60 5.81 -12.96
N PRO A 253 -8.38 6.20 -11.69
CA PRO A 253 -7.07 6.26 -11.08
C PRO A 253 -6.42 4.88 -10.98
N VAL A 254 -5.14 4.87 -10.62
CA VAL A 254 -4.44 3.64 -10.21
C VAL A 254 -5.06 3.14 -8.91
N VAL A 255 -5.31 1.84 -8.83
CA VAL A 255 -5.90 1.18 -7.65
C VAL A 255 -5.18 -0.13 -7.36
N THR A 256 -5.34 -0.64 -6.16
CA THR A 256 -4.76 -1.93 -5.73
C THR A 256 -5.65 -3.13 -6.04
N GLU A 257 -6.89 -2.88 -6.51
CA GLU A 257 -7.85 -3.92 -6.87
C GLU A 257 -8.32 -3.71 -8.31
N ILE A 258 -8.79 -4.79 -8.94
CA ILE A 258 -9.34 -4.72 -10.29
C ILE A 258 -10.69 -3.99 -10.21
N PRO A 259 -10.88 -2.85 -10.92
CA PRO A 259 -12.16 -2.17 -10.96
C PRO A 259 -13.26 -3.09 -11.51
N THR A 260 -14.47 -2.94 -10.99
CA THR A 260 -15.63 -3.80 -11.35
C THR A 260 -16.06 -3.68 -12.81
N ASP A 261 -15.71 -2.57 -13.47
CA ASP A 261 -15.94 -2.30 -14.89
C ASP A 261 -14.86 -2.89 -15.80
N CYS A 262 -13.90 -3.63 -15.26
CA CYS A 262 -12.77 -4.20 -15.99
C CYS A 262 -12.89 -5.70 -16.18
N VAL A 263 -12.70 -6.15 -17.42
CA VAL A 263 -12.69 -7.57 -17.78
C VAL A 263 -11.29 -7.96 -18.27
N ALA A 264 -10.76 -9.07 -17.77
CA ALA A 264 -9.45 -9.57 -18.20
C ALA A 264 -9.46 -9.96 -19.68
N ILE A 265 -8.43 -9.54 -20.43
CA ILE A 265 -8.24 -9.88 -21.83
C ILE A 265 -7.58 -11.26 -21.91
N ALA A 266 -8.27 -12.22 -22.51
CA ALA A 266 -7.81 -13.60 -22.62
C ALA A 266 -6.45 -13.70 -23.32
N LYS A 267 -5.52 -14.48 -22.74
CA LYS A 267 -4.14 -14.71 -23.26
C LYS A 267 -3.24 -13.47 -23.33
N ALA A 268 -3.66 -12.31 -22.85
CA ALA A 268 -2.86 -11.10 -22.78
C ALA A 268 -2.02 -11.10 -21.48
N THR A 269 -0.89 -11.82 -21.48
CA THR A 269 -0.05 -12.07 -20.30
C THR A 269 1.40 -11.61 -20.47
N LYS A 270 1.73 -10.95 -21.57
CA LYS A 270 3.07 -10.39 -21.82
C LYS A 270 3.14 -8.93 -21.39
N ARG A 271 4.35 -8.39 -21.24
CA ARG A 271 4.57 -6.95 -20.99
C ARG A 271 4.07 -6.06 -22.13
N GLN A 272 3.79 -6.61 -23.28
CA GLN A 272 3.28 -5.92 -24.47
C GLN A 272 1.92 -6.46 -24.83
N TYR A 273 1.03 -5.58 -25.23
CA TYR A 273 -0.30 -5.90 -25.73
C TYR A 273 -0.61 -5.10 -26.97
N LEU A 274 -0.90 -5.78 -28.07
CA LEU A 274 -1.37 -5.15 -29.32
C LEU A 274 -2.88 -4.99 -29.25
N THR A 275 -3.35 -3.75 -29.21
CA THR A 275 -4.79 -3.46 -29.17
C THR A 275 -5.48 -3.95 -30.44
N THR A 276 -6.73 -4.37 -30.30
CA THR A 276 -7.54 -4.95 -31.37
C THR A 276 -8.85 -4.16 -31.54
N GLN A 277 -9.64 -4.53 -32.54
CA GLN A 277 -10.97 -3.96 -32.80
C GLN A 277 -11.91 -4.07 -31.59
N THR A 278 -11.78 -5.15 -30.81
CA THR A 278 -12.60 -5.37 -29.61
C THR A 278 -12.27 -4.42 -28.47
N ASP A 279 -11.13 -3.72 -28.53
CA ASP A 279 -10.72 -2.72 -27.56
C ASP A 279 -11.25 -1.31 -27.90
N ALA A 280 -11.88 -1.18 -29.09
CA ALA A 280 -12.51 0.07 -29.47
C ALA A 280 -13.55 0.51 -28.46
N ARG A 281 -13.50 1.79 -28.07
CA ARG A 281 -14.36 2.43 -27.05
C ARG A 281 -14.13 1.98 -25.61
N HIS A 282 -13.09 1.21 -25.37
CA HIS A 282 -12.69 0.80 -24.04
C HIS A 282 -11.38 1.47 -23.64
N THR A 283 -11.14 1.54 -22.36
CA THR A 283 -9.81 1.83 -21.82
C THR A 283 -9.08 0.53 -21.52
N ILE A 284 -7.77 0.54 -21.63
CA ILE A 284 -6.94 -0.63 -21.34
C ILE A 284 -6.09 -0.35 -20.12
N ARG A 285 -6.00 -1.34 -19.22
CA ARG A 285 -5.15 -1.32 -18.04
C ARG A 285 -4.27 -2.55 -18.03
N VAL A 286 -3.12 -2.45 -17.36
CA VAL A 286 -2.26 -3.61 -17.08
C VAL A 286 -2.19 -3.82 -15.57
N GLY A 287 -2.53 -5.02 -15.14
CA GLY A 287 -2.38 -5.48 -13.76
C GLY A 287 -1.17 -6.38 -13.62
N ILE A 288 -0.43 -6.21 -12.55
CA ILE A 288 0.81 -6.92 -12.27
C ILE A 288 0.72 -7.54 -10.89
N THR A 289 1.01 -8.83 -10.82
CA THR A 289 1.27 -9.52 -9.56
C THR A 289 2.77 -9.66 -9.38
N TYR A 290 3.28 -9.22 -8.26
CA TYR A 290 4.69 -9.29 -7.90
C TYR A 290 4.85 -9.79 -6.47
N THR A 291 6.06 -10.23 -6.11
CA THR A 291 6.36 -10.66 -4.74
C THR A 291 7.16 -9.58 -4.03
N ARG A 292 6.72 -9.19 -2.84
CA ARG A 292 7.42 -8.24 -1.99
C ARG A 292 7.47 -8.79 -0.56
N GLY A 293 8.68 -9.01 -0.04
CA GLY A 293 8.87 -9.60 1.29
C GLY A 293 8.20 -10.97 1.48
N GLY A 294 8.24 -11.83 0.46
CA GLY A 294 7.58 -13.15 0.49
C GLY A 294 6.06 -13.11 0.29
N THR A 295 5.44 -11.94 0.21
CA THR A 295 3.99 -11.78 0.04
C THR A 295 3.67 -11.37 -1.40
N LYS A 296 2.68 -12.03 -2.02
CA LYS A 296 2.17 -11.64 -3.33
C LYS A 296 1.32 -10.38 -3.21
N GLN A 297 1.63 -9.39 -4.01
CA GLN A 297 0.90 -8.13 -4.11
C GLN A 297 0.43 -7.91 -5.54
N PHE A 298 -0.65 -7.13 -5.70
CA PHE A 298 -1.21 -6.76 -7.00
C PHE A 298 -1.27 -5.24 -7.14
N VAL A 299 -0.95 -4.74 -8.31
CA VAL A 299 -1.13 -3.34 -8.69
C VAL A 299 -1.61 -3.25 -10.12
N ILE A 300 -2.50 -2.31 -10.41
CA ILE A 300 -3.03 -2.07 -11.75
C ILE A 300 -2.73 -0.64 -12.20
N SER A 301 -2.41 -0.45 -13.48
CA SER A 301 -2.09 0.85 -14.07
C SER A 301 -3.28 1.82 -14.06
N GLY A 302 -3.00 3.10 -14.26
CA GLY A 302 -3.99 4.03 -14.81
C GLY A 302 -4.55 3.53 -16.15
N ALA A 303 -5.68 4.10 -16.57
CA ALA A 303 -6.30 3.75 -17.83
C ALA A 303 -5.54 4.36 -19.03
N ALA A 304 -5.30 3.57 -20.07
CA ALA A 304 -4.89 4.04 -21.39
C ALA A 304 -6.08 4.01 -22.34
N GLY A 305 -6.21 5.00 -23.17
CA GLY A 305 -7.35 5.15 -24.07
C GLY A 305 -8.36 6.18 -23.55
N PRO A 306 -9.61 6.19 -24.03
CA PRO A 306 -10.26 5.14 -24.86
C PRO A 306 -9.68 5.05 -26.26
N PHE A 307 -9.63 3.83 -26.79
CA PHE A 307 -9.10 3.55 -28.12
C PHE A 307 -10.16 3.73 -29.21
N PHE A 308 -9.78 4.39 -30.30
CA PHE A 308 -10.67 4.64 -31.43
C PHE A 308 -10.11 3.96 -32.68
N PRO A 309 -10.84 3.02 -33.27
CA PRO A 309 -10.44 2.45 -34.54
C PRO A 309 -10.75 3.43 -35.63
N ILE A 310 -9.75 4.17 -36.07
CA ILE A 310 -9.82 4.96 -37.28
C ILE A 310 -8.66 4.51 -38.17
N TRP A 311 -8.98 3.95 -39.31
CA TRP A 311 -8.01 3.62 -40.30
C TRP A 311 -8.51 4.00 -41.70
N GLN A 312 -7.54 4.27 -42.52
CA GLN A 312 -7.74 4.51 -43.93
C GLN A 312 -7.86 3.16 -44.63
N VAL A 313 -8.96 2.94 -45.35
CA VAL A 313 -9.19 1.70 -46.11
C VAL A 313 -8.44 1.75 -47.44
N THR A 314 -8.39 2.94 -48.07
CA THR A 314 -7.56 3.25 -49.24
C THR A 314 -7.18 4.72 -49.22
N ASN A 315 -5.98 5.01 -49.72
CA ASN A 315 -5.49 6.36 -49.86
C ASN A 315 -5.35 6.85 -51.30
N THR A 316 -5.85 6.05 -52.26
CA THR A 316 -5.82 6.38 -53.69
C THR A 316 -7.23 6.50 -54.26
N VAL A 317 -7.43 7.51 -55.07
CA VAL A 317 -8.67 7.74 -55.82
C VAL A 317 -8.35 8.12 -57.28
N LYS A 318 -9.28 7.84 -58.22
CA LYS A 318 -9.11 8.20 -59.63
C LYS A 318 -9.30 9.72 -59.85
N PRO A 319 -8.58 10.32 -60.79
CA PRO A 319 -8.79 11.72 -61.17
C PRO A 319 -10.23 11.96 -61.60
N ALA A 320 -10.76 13.16 -61.40
CA ALA A 320 -12.12 13.58 -61.72
C ALA A 320 -13.22 12.66 -61.13
N SER A 321 -12.90 11.86 -60.10
CA SER A 321 -13.84 10.96 -59.46
C SER A 321 -14.50 11.56 -58.22
N THR A 322 -15.65 11.02 -57.83
CA THR A 322 -16.28 11.30 -56.56
C THR A 322 -16.27 10.03 -55.70
N THR A 323 -15.64 10.12 -54.57
CA THR A 323 -15.49 8.98 -53.64
C THR A 323 -16.09 9.29 -52.28
N GLU A 324 -16.85 8.35 -51.72
CA GLU A 324 -17.36 8.49 -50.37
C GLU A 324 -16.23 8.38 -49.35
N LEU A 325 -16.07 9.42 -48.55
CA LEU A 325 -15.04 9.49 -47.50
C LEU A 325 -15.22 8.44 -46.40
N THR A 326 -16.45 7.96 -46.20
CA THR A 326 -16.76 6.84 -45.30
C THR A 326 -16.10 5.52 -45.75
N LYS A 327 -15.81 5.38 -47.05
CA LYS A 327 -15.07 4.23 -47.61
C LYS A 327 -13.56 4.38 -47.46
N LEU A 328 -13.06 5.64 -47.45
CA LEU A 328 -11.64 5.94 -47.27
C LEU A 328 -11.22 5.98 -45.79
N PHE A 329 -12.15 6.43 -44.95
CA PHE A 329 -11.95 6.48 -43.50
C PHE A 329 -12.96 5.59 -42.80
N ASN A 330 -12.52 4.55 -42.20
CA ASN A 330 -13.36 3.68 -41.39
C ASN A 330 -13.21 3.99 -39.90
N SER A 331 -14.31 4.02 -39.18
CA SER A 331 -14.31 4.24 -37.73
C SER A 331 -15.45 3.47 -37.10
N SER A 332 -15.21 2.78 -36.01
CA SER A 332 -16.26 2.16 -35.19
C SER A 332 -17.06 3.16 -34.38
N SER A 333 -16.67 4.44 -34.37
CA SER A 333 -17.41 5.49 -33.69
C SER A 333 -18.76 5.75 -34.32
N SER A 334 -19.83 5.76 -33.53
CA SER A 334 -21.20 6.10 -33.96
C SER A 334 -21.49 7.59 -33.93
N GLY A 335 -20.50 8.46 -33.61
CA GLY A 335 -20.65 9.92 -33.60
C GLY A 335 -20.80 10.47 -35.04
N SER A 336 -21.45 11.63 -35.17
CA SER A 336 -21.53 12.34 -36.47
C SER A 336 -20.13 12.69 -36.95
N ARG A 337 -19.88 12.53 -38.23
CA ARG A 337 -18.58 12.77 -38.86
C ARG A 337 -18.63 14.00 -39.73
N THR A 338 -17.60 14.81 -39.62
CA THR A 338 -17.39 15.94 -40.55
C THR A 338 -16.03 15.80 -41.22
N TYR A 339 -15.95 16.23 -42.45
CA TYR A 339 -14.73 16.14 -43.26
C TYR A 339 -14.36 17.51 -43.79
N LYS A 340 -13.07 17.82 -43.78
CA LYS A 340 -12.54 19.10 -44.29
C LYS A 340 -11.21 18.85 -45.00
N VAL A 341 -11.05 19.40 -46.18
CA VAL A 341 -9.73 19.45 -46.83
C VAL A 341 -8.82 20.43 -46.06
N VAL A 342 -7.64 19.96 -45.71
CA VAL A 342 -6.61 20.72 -44.99
C VAL A 342 -5.67 21.35 -46.02
N THR A 343 -5.22 20.55 -46.98
CA THR A 343 -4.36 20.99 -48.07
C THR A 343 -4.66 20.20 -49.35
N GLY A 344 -4.33 20.73 -50.51
CA GLY A 344 -4.55 20.13 -51.83
C GLY A 344 -5.76 20.71 -52.56
N THR A 345 -5.96 20.27 -53.77
CA THR A 345 -6.98 20.77 -54.73
C THR A 345 -8.31 20.03 -54.73
N CYS A 346 -8.42 18.99 -53.90
CA CYS A 346 -9.69 18.25 -53.71
C CYS A 346 -10.77 19.13 -53.05
N ARG A 347 -12.02 18.78 -53.25
CA ARG A 347 -13.16 19.40 -52.56
C ARG A 347 -13.93 18.33 -51.75
N VAL A 348 -14.48 18.76 -50.65
CA VAL A 348 -15.36 17.93 -49.84
C VAL A 348 -16.77 18.51 -49.90
N SER A 349 -17.73 17.67 -50.24
CA SER A 349 -19.15 18.00 -50.22
C SER A 349 -19.88 16.95 -49.37
N GLY A 350 -20.28 17.35 -48.15
CA GLY A 350 -20.83 16.42 -47.17
C GLY A 350 -19.84 15.30 -46.82
N VAL A 351 -20.20 14.07 -47.14
CA VAL A 351 -19.36 12.87 -46.93
C VAL A 351 -18.61 12.42 -48.20
N LYS A 352 -18.61 13.24 -49.25
CA LYS A 352 -18.01 12.90 -50.53
C LYS A 352 -16.76 13.74 -50.78
N LEU A 353 -15.69 13.07 -51.24
CA LEU A 353 -14.48 13.69 -51.80
C LEU A 353 -14.65 13.83 -53.31
N ILE A 354 -14.45 15.00 -53.83
CA ILE A 354 -14.40 15.29 -55.26
C ILE A 354 -12.91 15.52 -55.61
N ALA A 355 -12.36 14.57 -56.34
CA ALA A 355 -10.98 14.60 -56.79
C ALA A 355 -10.81 15.53 -57.98
N PRO A 356 -9.68 16.29 -58.11
CA PRO A 356 -9.36 17.08 -59.25
C PRO A 356 -9.07 16.19 -60.46
N SER A 357 -9.05 16.80 -61.67
CA SER A 357 -8.77 16.09 -62.91
C SER A 357 -7.29 15.76 -63.12
N ALA A 358 -6.39 16.37 -62.34
CA ALA A 358 -4.95 16.13 -62.41
C ALA A 358 -4.44 15.37 -61.16
N PRO A 359 -3.38 14.58 -61.28
CA PRO A 359 -2.77 13.90 -60.12
C PRO A 359 -2.36 14.92 -59.03
N SER A 360 -2.69 14.56 -57.80
CA SER A 360 -2.40 15.43 -56.65
C SER A 360 -2.52 14.67 -55.33
N VAL A 361 -2.03 15.27 -54.26
CA VAL A 361 -2.22 14.78 -52.89
C VAL A 361 -3.14 15.73 -52.13
N CYS A 362 -4.20 15.21 -51.57
CA CYS A 362 -5.12 15.98 -50.76
C CYS A 362 -5.09 15.49 -49.33
N ARG A 363 -4.82 16.40 -48.42
CA ARG A 363 -4.88 16.13 -46.98
C ARG A 363 -6.28 16.42 -46.48
N VAL A 364 -6.95 15.39 -45.96
CA VAL A 364 -8.31 15.50 -45.46
C VAL A 364 -8.36 15.23 -43.97
N ARG A 365 -9.03 16.12 -43.27
CA ARG A 365 -9.30 15.98 -41.82
C ARG A 365 -10.72 15.41 -41.66
N MET A 366 -10.83 14.29 -40.95
CA MET A 366 -12.08 13.79 -40.42
C MET A 366 -12.18 14.17 -38.95
N THR A 367 -13.32 14.65 -38.52
CA THR A 367 -13.66 14.91 -37.15
C THR A 367 -14.91 14.13 -36.77
N VAL A 368 -14.84 13.34 -35.69
CA VAL A 368 -15.98 12.64 -35.12
C VAL A 368 -16.44 13.41 -33.90
N ALA A 369 -17.73 13.77 -33.87
CA ALA A 369 -18.30 14.53 -32.76
C ALA A 369 -18.22 13.77 -31.44
N THR A 370 -18.11 14.51 -30.35
CA THR A 370 -18.13 13.98 -29.00
C THR A 370 -19.43 13.24 -28.71
N ARG A 371 -19.36 12.03 -28.15
CA ARG A 371 -20.50 11.37 -27.54
C ARG A 371 -20.03 10.86 -26.19
N SER A 372 -20.64 11.40 -25.13
CA SER A 372 -20.24 11.02 -23.75
C SER A 372 -20.20 9.50 -23.61
N PRO A 373 -19.13 8.93 -22.98
CA PRO A 373 -18.01 9.61 -22.34
C PRO A 373 -16.79 9.94 -23.23
N PHE A 374 -16.89 9.82 -24.56
CA PHE A 374 -15.76 9.89 -25.47
C PHE A 374 -15.51 11.33 -25.98
N PRO A 375 -14.25 11.79 -25.99
CA PRO A 375 -13.88 13.09 -26.50
C PRO A 375 -14.05 13.18 -28.03
N LYS A 376 -14.04 14.41 -28.55
CA LYS A 376 -13.98 14.69 -29.98
C LYS A 376 -12.69 14.12 -30.53
N LEU A 377 -12.81 13.30 -31.59
CA LEU A 377 -11.67 12.71 -32.29
C LEU A 377 -11.42 13.42 -33.60
N THR A 378 -10.16 13.67 -33.90
CA THR A 378 -9.74 14.27 -35.18
C THR A 378 -8.63 13.43 -35.79
N VAL A 379 -8.80 13.01 -37.03
CA VAL A 379 -7.80 12.30 -37.81
C VAL A 379 -7.52 13.05 -39.13
N VAL A 380 -6.27 13.05 -39.53
CA VAL A 380 -5.83 13.63 -40.81
C VAL A 380 -5.19 12.53 -41.64
N GLY A 381 -5.63 12.36 -42.84
CA GLY A 381 -5.07 11.40 -43.80
C GLY A 381 -4.77 12.04 -45.13
N ASP A 382 -3.70 11.58 -45.78
CA ASP A 382 -3.34 11.98 -47.15
C ASP A 382 -3.99 11.03 -48.15
N ILE A 383 -4.70 11.59 -49.14
CA ILE A 383 -5.36 10.89 -50.22
C ILE A 383 -4.66 11.26 -51.50
N THR A 384 -4.10 10.27 -52.18
CA THR A 384 -3.41 10.44 -53.48
C THR A 384 -4.41 10.31 -54.60
N VAL A 385 -4.45 11.31 -55.47
CA VAL A 385 -5.18 11.25 -56.76
C VAL A 385 -4.15 10.81 -57.80
N LEU A 386 -4.40 9.64 -58.39
CA LEU A 386 -3.49 9.00 -59.33
C LEU A 386 -3.72 9.51 -60.77
#